data_c0d66559425ed9bedf5dd7741ab0d990
#
_entry.id   c0d66559425ed9bedf5dd7741ab0d990
#
_cell.length_a   1.000
_cell.length_b   1.000
_cell.length_c   1.000
_cell.angle_alpha   90.00
_cell.angle_beta   90.00
_cell.angle_gamma   90.00
#
_symmetry.space_group_name_H-M   'P 1'
#
loop_
_entity.id
_entity.type
_entity.pdbx_description
1 polymer ?
#
loop_
_entity_poly.entity_id
_entity_poly.type
_entity_poly.pdbx_seq_one_letter_code
_entity_poly.pdbx_strand_id
1 'polypeptide(L)'
;MNSYHPKSLLNDLQYYITPPHDCSYLEKKSARMVFLDPAHRIDVVTLSELSRVGFRRSGDFVYRPECHLCRQCLSSRVPVREFKMNSSQKKAWKRNQDLTLKITRTADATKKHYDLYERYIFKRHADGDMFPPSRDQFDKFLVHSCTESFFLELWKEDQLICVSTCDPLDDGLS
;
A
#
# COMPACT_ATOMS: atom_id res chain seq x y z
N MET A 1 -15.67 -20.87 -24.68
CA MET A 1 -15.71 -19.77 -23.72
C MET A 1 -15.37 -20.35 -22.36
N ASN A 2 -14.10 -20.29 -21.95
CA ASN A 2 -13.69 -20.71 -20.59
C ASN A 2 -14.22 -19.69 -19.59
N SER A 3 -15.14 -20.11 -18.73
CA SER A 3 -15.58 -19.32 -17.59
C SER A 3 -14.41 -19.23 -16.60
N TYR A 4 -13.73 -18.10 -16.62
CA TYR A 4 -12.70 -17.77 -15.64
C TYR A 4 -13.37 -17.65 -14.25
N HIS A 5 -13.06 -18.58 -13.36
CA HIS A 5 -13.51 -18.53 -11.98
C HIS A 5 -12.36 -18.02 -11.11
N PRO A 6 -12.37 -16.75 -10.69
CA PRO A 6 -11.29 -16.14 -9.92
C PRO A 6 -10.99 -16.87 -8.59
N LYS A 7 -11.96 -17.55 -8.01
CA LYS A 7 -11.78 -18.36 -6.80
C LYS A 7 -10.81 -19.55 -6.96
N SER A 8 -10.59 -20.05 -8.18
CA SER A 8 -9.64 -21.15 -8.40
C SER A 8 -8.19 -20.68 -8.31
N LEU A 9 -7.88 -19.48 -8.83
CA LEU A 9 -6.52 -18.93 -8.83
C LEU A 9 -5.95 -18.78 -7.42
N LEU A 10 -6.76 -18.29 -6.46
CA LEU A 10 -6.31 -18.07 -5.09
C LEU A 10 -6.13 -19.37 -4.29
N ASN A 11 -6.80 -20.46 -4.68
CA ASN A 11 -6.69 -21.75 -4.00
C ASN A 11 -5.37 -22.48 -4.30
N ASP A 12 -4.73 -22.16 -5.42
CA ASP A 12 -3.46 -22.75 -5.82
C ASP A 12 -2.24 -22.03 -5.22
N LEU A 13 -2.47 -20.92 -4.53
CA LEU A 13 -1.43 -20.14 -3.88
C LEU A 13 -1.11 -20.69 -2.48
N GLN A 14 0.16 -20.64 -2.12
CA GLN A 14 0.59 -21.02 -0.77
C GLN A 14 0.58 -19.81 0.15
N TYR A 15 0.13 -20.03 1.39
CA TYR A 15 0.00 -18.99 2.40
C TYR A 15 0.65 -19.42 3.71
N TYR A 16 1.25 -18.47 4.40
CA TYR A 16 1.78 -18.63 5.75
C TYR A 16 0.99 -17.79 6.73
N ILE A 17 0.74 -18.32 7.92
CA ILE A 17 0.07 -17.58 8.97
C ILE A 17 1.05 -17.35 10.13
N THR A 18 1.08 -16.13 10.66
CA THR A 18 1.94 -15.81 11.80
C THR A 18 1.42 -16.45 13.09
N PRO A 19 2.30 -16.74 14.06
CA PRO A 19 1.86 -16.93 15.44
C PRO A 19 1.06 -15.71 15.92
N PRO A 20 0.21 -15.88 16.95
CA PRO A 20 -0.45 -14.76 17.60
C PRO A 20 0.58 -13.76 18.15
N HIS A 21 0.33 -12.46 17.97
CA HIS A 21 1.14 -11.35 18.48
C HIS A 21 0.22 -10.21 18.92
N ASP A 22 0.75 -9.21 19.60
CA ASP A 22 -0.03 -8.04 20.02
C ASP A 22 -0.51 -7.23 18.82
N CYS A 23 -1.75 -6.74 18.89
CA CYS A 23 -2.34 -5.94 17.84
C CYS A 23 -1.77 -4.51 17.89
N SER A 24 -1.23 -4.02 16.78
CA SER A 24 -0.69 -2.65 16.67
C SER A 24 -1.77 -1.55 16.69
N TYR A 25 -3.06 -1.91 16.61
CA TYR A 25 -4.16 -0.94 16.53
C TYR A 25 -5.06 -0.94 17.77
N LEU A 26 -5.21 -2.07 18.42
CA LEU A 26 -6.14 -2.26 19.52
C LEU A 26 -5.41 -2.86 20.71
N GLU A 27 -5.38 -2.12 21.82
CA GLU A 27 -4.80 -2.60 23.07
C GLU A 27 -5.44 -3.92 23.55
N LYS A 28 -4.63 -4.79 24.13
CA LYS A 28 -5.05 -6.07 24.71
C LYS A 28 -5.75 -7.02 23.72
N LYS A 29 -5.54 -6.81 22.41
CA LYS A 29 -6.02 -7.71 21.37
C LYS A 29 -4.87 -8.47 20.75
N SER A 30 -5.12 -9.74 20.42
CA SER A 30 -4.18 -10.56 19.66
C SER A 30 -4.47 -10.46 18.17
N ALA A 31 -3.43 -10.32 17.40
CA ALA A 31 -3.45 -10.26 15.94
C ALA A 31 -2.76 -11.49 15.33
N ARG A 32 -3.15 -11.82 14.10
CA ARG A 32 -2.49 -12.79 13.22
C ARG A 32 -2.53 -12.25 11.81
N MET A 33 -1.48 -12.53 11.04
CA MET A 33 -1.38 -12.14 9.64
C MET A 33 -1.28 -13.40 8.77
N VAL A 34 -1.96 -13.38 7.64
CA VAL A 34 -1.75 -14.33 6.55
C VAL A 34 -0.88 -13.63 5.51
N PHE A 35 0.21 -14.26 5.13
CA PHE A 35 1.12 -13.81 4.07
C PHE A 35 1.02 -14.77 2.90
N LEU A 36 1.02 -14.24 1.70
CA LEU A 36 1.30 -15.03 0.49
C LEU A 36 2.77 -15.45 0.51
N ASP A 37 3.07 -16.66 0.07
CA ASP A 37 4.45 -17.11 -0.11
C ASP A 37 5.19 -16.17 -1.08
N PRO A 38 6.28 -15.52 -0.65
CA PRO A 38 7.02 -14.59 -1.50
C PRO A 38 7.70 -15.25 -2.71
N ALA A 39 7.77 -16.58 -2.77
CA ALA A 39 8.25 -17.30 -3.95
C ALA A 39 7.28 -17.22 -5.14
N HIS A 40 6.00 -16.89 -4.89
CA HIS A 40 5.03 -16.68 -5.96
C HIS A 40 5.29 -15.34 -6.68
N ARG A 41 5.41 -15.42 -8.01
CA ARG A 41 5.34 -14.21 -8.85
C ARG A 41 3.90 -13.70 -8.90
N ILE A 42 3.74 -12.42 -8.60
CA ILE A 42 2.44 -11.77 -8.54
C ILE A 42 2.32 -10.86 -9.75
N ASP A 43 1.38 -11.21 -10.65
CA ASP A 43 0.96 -10.33 -11.73
C ASP A 43 -0.22 -9.43 -11.29
N VAL A 44 -0.58 -8.49 -12.15
CA VAL A 44 -1.67 -7.54 -11.90
C VAL A 44 -3.00 -8.26 -11.62
N VAL A 45 -3.28 -9.36 -12.31
CA VAL A 45 -4.53 -10.13 -12.15
C VAL A 45 -4.55 -10.80 -10.76
N THR A 46 -3.47 -11.46 -10.40
CA THR A 46 -3.34 -12.12 -9.09
C THR A 46 -3.43 -11.10 -7.94
N LEU A 47 -2.73 -9.95 -8.07
CA LEU A 47 -2.81 -8.89 -7.08
C LEU A 47 -4.22 -8.33 -6.95
N SER A 48 -4.92 -8.15 -8.08
CA SER A 48 -6.31 -7.66 -8.09
C SER A 48 -7.25 -8.59 -7.34
N GLU A 49 -7.16 -9.90 -7.59
CA GLU A 49 -7.97 -10.91 -6.89
C GLU A 49 -7.63 -10.96 -5.38
N LEU A 50 -6.35 -10.91 -5.02
CA LEU A 50 -5.91 -10.84 -3.62
C LEU A 50 -6.44 -9.56 -2.94
N SER A 51 -6.35 -8.41 -3.62
CA SER A 51 -6.87 -7.14 -3.11
C SER A 51 -8.38 -7.19 -2.88
N ARG A 52 -9.16 -7.87 -3.76
CA ARG A 52 -10.61 -8.05 -3.61
C ARG A 52 -10.99 -8.82 -2.35
N VAL A 53 -10.12 -9.70 -1.87
CA VAL A 53 -10.33 -10.46 -0.62
C VAL A 53 -9.55 -9.88 0.58
N GLY A 54 -9.11 -8.61 0.46
CA GLY A 54 -8.57 -7.81 1.57
C GLY A 54 -7.07 -7.92 1.80
N PHE A 55 -6.33 -8.53 0.88
CA PHE A 55 -4.87 -8.47 0.93
C PHE A 55 -4.36 -7.08 0.55
N ARG A 56 -3.21 -6.72 1.07
CA ARG A 56 -2.44 -5.49 0.80
C ARG A 56 -0.98 -5.85 0.65
N ARG A 57 -0.24 -4.98 -0.04
CA ARG A 57 1.19 -5.13 -0.22
C ARG A 57 1.98 -4.24 0.75
N SER A 58 3.14 -4.71 1.15
CA SER A 58 4.16 -3.93 1.85
C SER A 58 5.54 -4.44 1.42
N GLY A 59 6.26 -3.68 0.61
CA GLY A 59 7.50 -4.15 -0.01
C GLY A 59 7.25 -5.39 -0.85
N ASP A 60 8.00 -6.45 -0.59
CA ASP A 60 7.87 -7.74 -1.29
C ASP A 60 6.80 -8.66 -0.71
N PHE A 61 6.07 -8.22 0.31
CA PHE A 61 5.08 -9.04 0.98
C PHE A 61 3.66 -8.64 0.62
N VAL A 62 2.81 -9.64 0.35
CA VAL A 62 1.36 -9.47 0.22
C VAL A 62 0.69 -10.21 1.37
N TYR A 63 -0.13 -9.50 2.12
CA TYR A 63 -0.67 -10.01 3.38
C TYR A 63 -2.05 -9.43 3.70
N ARG A 64 -2.75 -10.09 4.60
CA ARG A 64 -3.95 -9.56 5.24
C ARG A 64 -4.03 -9.97 6.72
N PRO A 65 -4.73 -9.19 7.57
CA PRO A 65 -5.08 -9.63 8.91
C PRO A 65 -6.05 -10.82 8.88
N GLU A 66 -5.78 -11.84 9.73
CA GLU A 66 -6.66 -13.00 9.91
C GLU A 66 -6.76 -13.34 11.41
N CYS A 67 -7.26 -12.39 12.18
CA CYS A 67 -7.40 -12.51 13.64
C CYS A 67 -8.56 -13.43 14.02
N HIS A 68 -8.35 -14.35 14.97
CA HIS A 68 -9.34 -15.35 15.37
C HIS A 68 -10.65 -14.72 15.88
N LEU A 69 -10.56 -13.68 16.71
CA LEU A 69 -11.72 -13.08 17.40
C LEU A 69 -11.97 -11.61 17.02
N CYS A 70 -11.34 -11.11 15.94
CA CYS A 70 -11.46 -9.69 15.56
C CYS A 70 -11.61 -9.54 14.04
N ARG A 71 -12.54 -8.67 13.63
CA ARG A 71 -12.83 -8.34 12.23
C ARG A 71 -12.80 -6.84 11.97
N GLN A 72 -12.03 -6.09 12.76
CA GLN A 72 -12.01 -4.62 12.66
C GLN A 72 -11.17 -4.06 11.50
N CYS A 73 -10.24 -4.85 10.94
CA CYS A 73 -9.41 -4.43 9.81
C CYS A 73 -10.18 -4.59 8.49
N LEU A 74 -11.06 -3.66 8.20
CA LEU A 74 -11.86 -3.65 6.96
C LEU A 74 -11.11 -2.89 5.86
N SER A 75 -10.90 -3.54 4.73
CA SER A 75 -10.41 -2.88 3.52
C SER A 75 -11.52 -2.09 2.86
N SER A 76 -11.24 -0.84 2.46
CA SER A 76 -12.20 0.05 1.82
C SER A 76 -11.81 0.29 0.37
N ARG A 77 -12.81 0.50 -0.49
CA ARG A 77 -12.64 0.90 -1.90
C ARG A 77 -13.40 2.18 -2.17
N VAL A 78 -12.85 2.97 -3.08
CA VAL A 78 -13.50 4.17 -3.57
C VAL A 78 -13.89 3.94 -5.04
N PRO A 79 -15.17 3.77 -5.37
CA PRO A 79 -15.64 3.70 -6.75
C PRO A 79 -15.44 5.05 -7.43
N VAL A 80 -14.35 5.19 -8.20
CA VAL A 80 -13.93 6.49 -8.76
C VAL A 80 -14.99 7.12 -9.65
N ARG A 81 -15.75 6.30 -10.39
CA ARG A 81 -16.83 6.79 -11.28
C ARG A 81 -18.01 7.41 -10.52
N GLU A 82 -18.21 6.99 -9.26
CA GLU A 82 -19.29 7.48 -8.39
C GLU A 82 -18.78 8.52 -7.38
N PHE A 83 -17.45 8.71 -7.32
CA PHE A 83 -16.84 9.61 -6.34
C PHE A 83 -17.24 11.06 -6.55
N LYS A 84 -17.79 11.64 -5.50
CA LYS A 84 -18.14 13.07 -5.45
C LYS A 84 -17.41 13.74 -4.30
N MET A 85 -16.57 14.70 -4.62
CA MET A 85 -15.85 15.47 -3.61
C MET A 85 -16.82 16.17 -2.67
N ASN A 86 -16.62 16.00 -1.37
CA ASN A 86 -17.28 16.81 -0.33
C ASN A 86 -16.67 18.23 -0.27
N SER A 87 -17.24 19.10 0.58
CA SER A 87 -16.80 20.50 0.69
C SER A 87 -15.34 20.66 1.11
N SER A 88 -14.84 19.80 2.02
CA SER A 88 -13.45 19.86 2.46
C SER A 88 -12.48 19.41 1.36
N GLN A 89 -12.85 18.36 0.61
CA GLN A 89 -12.06 17.89 -0.52
C GLN A 89 -12.01 18.91 -1.66
N LYS A 90 -13.14 19.59 -1.96
CA LYS A 90 -13.16 20.69 -2.93
C LYS A 90 -12.26 21.86 -2.51
N LYS A 91 -12.24 22.21 -1.21
CA LYS A 91 -11.35 23.26 -0.69
C LYS A 91 -9.88 22.83 -0.79
N ALA A 92 -9.56 21.57 -0.46
CA ALA A 92 -8.20 21.04 -0.61
C ALA A 92 -7.77 21.04 -2.08
N TRP A 93 -8.60 20.54 -2.98
CA TRP A 93 -8.35 20.56 -4.42
C TRP A 93 -8.06 21.97 -4.94
N LYS A 94 -8.91 22.95 -4.58
CA LYS A 94 -8.71 24.35 -4.99
C LYS A 94 -7.40 24.95 -4.48
N ARG A 95 -6.95 24.59 -3.26
CA ARG A 95 -5.71 25.12 -2.67
C ARG A 95 -4.44 24.53 -3.28
N ASN A 96 -4.55 23.37 -3.90
CA ASN A 96 -3.41 22.60 -4.43
C ASN A 96 -3.34 22.61 -5.97
N GLN A 97 -3.95 23.61 -6.61
CA GLN A 97 -3.93 23.74 -8.09
C GLN A 97 -2.56 24.14 -8.64
N ASP A 98 -1.66 24.60 -7.78
CA ASP A 98 -0.27 24.93 -8.09
C ASP A 98 0.67 23.72 -8.03
N LEU A 99 0.15 22.53 -7.70
CA LEU A 99 0.93 21.30 -7.70
C LEU A 99 0.89 20.58 -9.03
N THR A 100 2.04 20.08 -9.45
CA THR A 100 2.17 19.22 -10.64
C THR A 100 2.20 17.76 -10.21
N LEU A 101 1.36 16.92 -10.84
CA LEU A 101 1.37 15.48 -10.67
C LEU A 101 2.37 14.86 -11.64
N LYS A 102 3.24 13.98 -11.12
CA LYS A 102 4.12 13.12 -11.92
C LYS A 102 3.94 11.67 -11.51
N ILE A 103 4.17 10.77 -12.47
CA ILE A 103 4.18 9.32 -12.26
C ILE A 103 5.59 8.85 -12.57
N THR A 104 6.24 8.16 -11.63
CA THR A 104 7.59 7.62 -11.78
C THR A 104 7.65 6.18 -11.30
N ARG A 105 8.57 5.39 -11.83
CA ARG A 105 8.78 4.03 -11.31
C ARG A 105 9.41 4.10 -9.94
N THR A 106 9.08 3.17 -9.06
CA THR A 106 9.71 3.10 -7.72
C THR A 106 11.22 2.91 -7.81
N ALA A 107 11.70 2.17 -8.83
CA ALA A 107 13.13 1.97 -9.09
C ALA A 107 13.89 3.28 -9.43
N ASP A 108 13.19 4.33 -9.84
CA ASP A 108 13.77 5.64 -10.15
C ASP A 108 13.80 6.58 -8.92
N ALA A 109 13.61 6.02 -7.71
CA ALA A 109 13.66 6.78 -6.46
C ALA A 109 14.98 7.53 -6.28
N THR A 110 14.89 8.81 -5.97
CA THR A 110 16.03 9.71 -5.78
C THR A 110 16.25 10.05 -4.32
N LYS A 111 17.32 10.81 -4.04
CA LYS A 111 17.54 11.39 -2.70
C LYS A 111 16.36 12.21 -2.22
N LYS A 112 15.65 12.95 -3.09
CA LYS A 112 14.46 13.76 -2.71
C LYS A 112 13.34 12.91 -2.11
N HIS A 113 13.15 11.68 -2.59
CA HIS A 113 12.17 10.73 -2.04
C HIS A 113 12.54 10.29 -0.64
N TYR A 114 13.82 9.91 -0.45
CA TYR A 114 14.31 9.52 0.88
C TYR A 114 14.24 10.68 1.87
N ASP A 115 14.66 11.88 1.50
CA ASP A 115 14.61 13.08 2.35
C ASP A 115 13.16 13.40 2.77
N LEU A 116 12.18 13.18 1.88
CA LEU A 116 10.77 13.37 2.20
C LEU A 116 10.27 12.31 3.18
N TYR A 117 10.61 11.02 2.93
CA TYR A 117 10.30 9.91 3.82
C TYR A 117 10.91 10.11 5.22
N GLU A 118 12.19 10.42 5.29
CA GLU A 118 12.90 10.67 6.55
C GLU A 118 12.21 11.77 7.38
N ARG A 119 11.91 12.93 6.77
CA ARG A 119 11.17 14.01 7.43
C ARG A 119 9.78 13.58 7.90
N TYR A 120 9.09 12.73 7.13
CA TYR A 120 7.78 12.22 7.49
C TYR A 120 7.86 11.32 8.71
N ILE A 121 8.80 10.36 8.75
CA ILE A 121 9.00 9.47 9.90
C ILE A 121 9.34 10.27 11.15
N PHE A 122 10.30 11.19 11.07
CA PHE A 122 10.65 12.04 12.23
C PHE A 122 9.48 12.85 12.78
N LYS A 123 8.60 13.35 11.91
CA LYS A 123 7.49 14.23 12.33
C LYS A 123 6.23 13.50 12.76
N ARG A 124 6.00 12.30 12.27
CA ARG A 124 4.71 11.62 12.40
C ARG A 124 4.79 10.24 13.04
N HIS A 125 5.96 9.61 13.05
CA HIS A 125 6.13 8.23 13.49
C HIS A 125 7.40 8.04 14.34
N ALA A 126 7.77 9.06 15.13
CA ALA A 126 8.94 9.00 16.00
C ALA A 126 8.80 7.98 17.16
N ASP A 127 7.58 7.52 17.42
CA ASP A 127 7.20 6.51 18.41
C ASP A 127 6.88 5.14 17.81
N GLY A 128 7.01 4.99 16.49
CA GLY A 128 6.66 3.75 15.76
C GLY A 128 7.87 2.90 15.39
N ASP A 129 7.60 1.67 14.95
CA ASP A 129 8.59 0.65 14.55
C ASP A 129 9.49 1.08 13.37
N MET A 130 9.09 2.12 12.64
CA MET A 130 9.86 2.67 11.52
C MET A 130 10.88 3.73 11.95
N PHE A 131 10.98 4.04 13.24
CA PHE A 131 11.95 4.99 13.75
C PHE A 131 13.16 4.27 14.40
N PRO A 132 14.40 4.72 14.18
CA PRO A 132 14.81 5.82 13.28
C PRO A 132 14.74 5.39 11.79
N PRO A 133 14.43 6.33 10.87
CA PRO A 133 14.39 6.01 9.44
C PRO A 133 15.77 5.65 8.92
N SER A 134 15.84 4.68 8.01
CA SER A 134 17.06 4.29 7.32
C SER A 134 16.83 4.15 5.82
N ARG A 135 17.90 4.26 5.03
CA ARG A 135 17.82 4.06 3.59
C ARG A 135 17.40 2.64 3.23
N ASP A 136 17.94 1.63 3.92
CA ASP A 136 17.58 0.22 3.72
C ASP A 136 16.08 -0.02 3.98
N GLN A 137 15.55 0.55 5.05
CA GLN A 137 14.12 0.48 5.35
C GLN A 137 13.26 1.15 4.28
N PHE A 138 13.66 2.34 3.82
CA PHE A 138 12.98 3.04 2.73
C PHE A 138 12.97 2.20 1.46
N ASP A 139 14.12 1.65 1.06
CA ASP A 139 14.25 0.85 -0.16
C ASP A 139 13.40 -0.42 -0.06
N LYS A 140 13.45 -1.15 1.06
CA LYS A 140 12.64 -2.36 1.27
C LYS A 140 11.15 -2.12 1.33
N PHE A 141 10.72 -0.97 1.87
CA PHE A 141 9.30 -0.70 2.09
C PHE A 141 8.62 -0.01 0.90
N LEU A 142 9.31 0.93 0.24
CA LEU A 142 8.72 1.79 -0.78
C LEU A 142 9.27 1.57 -2.19
N VAL A 143 10.55 1.18 -2.33
CA VAL A 143 11.20 1.02 -3.63
C VAL A 143 11.07 -0.41 -4.14
N HIS A 144 11.42 -1.40 -3.31
CA HIS A 144 11.27 -2.80 -3.67
C HIS A 144 9.79 -3.18 -3.71
N SER A 145 9.45 -3.97 -4.70
CA SER A 145 8.09 -4.44 -4.88
C SER A 145 8.07 -5.76 -5.64
N CYS A 146 7.23 -6.68 -5.17
CA CYS A 146 6.90 -7.91 -5.91
C CYS A 146 5.94 -7.66 -7.09
N THR A 147 5.56 -6.41 -7.34
CA THR A 147 4.62 -5.99 -8.40
C THR A 147 5.17 -4.80 -9.18
N GLU A 148 4.45 -4.35 -10.21
CA GLU A 148 4.79 -3.16 -11.02
C GLU A 148 4.38 -1.86 -10.32
N SER A 149 4.85 -1.64 -9.08
CA SER A 149 4.53 -0.44 -8.32
C SER A 149 5.15 0.82 -8.91
N PHE A 150 4.48 1.94 -8.70
CA PHE A 150 4.94 3.26 -9.13
C PHE A 150 4.64 4.32 -8.08
N PHE A 151 5.29 5.47 -8.19
CA PHE A 151 5.02 6.64 -7.37
C PHE A 151 4.06 7.60 -8.07
N LEU A 152 3.06 8.07 -7.35
CA LEU A 152 2.34 9.29 -7.65
C LEU A 152 3.00 10.41 -6.83
N GLU A 153 3.58 11.38 -7.52
CA GLU A 153 4.34 12.47 -6.93
C GLU A 153 3.62 13.79 -7.11
N LEU A 154 3.54 14.58 -6.05
CA LEU A 154 3.08 15.97 -6.14
C LEU A 154 4.27 16.91 -5.95
N TRP A 155 4.46 17.76 -6.94
CA TRP A 155 5.54 18.73 -6.99
C TRP A 155 5.02 20.15 -6.96
N LYS A 156 5.72 21.00 -6.22
CA LYS A 156 5.58 22.46 -6.32
C LYS A 156 6.90 23.00 -6.85
N GLU A 157 6.87 23.50 -8.07
CA GLU A 157 8.11 23.84 -8.78
C GLU A 157 9.10 22.65 -8.74
N ASP A 158 10.30 22.82 -8.20
CA ASP A 158 11.33 21.79 -8.05
C ASP A 158 11.30 21.03 -6.73
N GLN A 159 10.31 21.31 -5.87
CA GLN A 159 10.19 20.67 -4.57
C GLN A 159 9.19 19.50 -4.62
N LEU A 160 9.65 18.33 -4.22
CA LEU A 160 8.79 17.16 -3.99
C LEU A 160 8.02 17.34 -2.68
N ILE A 161 6.69 17.42 -2.76
CA ILE A 161 5.81 17.69 -1.62
C ILE A 161 5.19 16.42 -1.04
N CYS A 162 4.78 15.50 -1.93
CA CYS A 162 4.09 14.28 -1.53
C CYS A 162 4.44 13.14 -2.48
N VAL A 163 4.52 11.93 -1.95
CA VAL A 163 4.66 10.68 -2.71
C VAL A 163 3.66 9.68 -2.16
N SER A 164 2.95 9.01 -3.06
CA SER A 164 2.16 7.81 -2.77
C SER A 164 2.72 6.66 -3.58
N THR A 165 3.03 5.54 -2.93
CA THR A 165 3.32 4.29 -3.63
C THR A 165 2.00 3.65 -4.03
N CYS A 166 1.88 3.29 -5.29
CA CYS A 166 0.67 2.73 -5.86
C CYS A 166 0.97 1.42 -6.58
N ASP A 167 0.08 0.46 -6.45
CA ASP A 167 0.10 -0.79 -7.18
C ASP A 167 -1.02 -0.80 -8.22
N PRO A 168 -0.73 -1.09 -9.50
CA PRO A 168 -1.76 -1.21 -10.52
C PRO A 168 -2.60 -2.47 -10.27
N LEU A 169 -3.91 -2.32 -10.41
CA LEU A 169 -4.89 -3.40 -10.43
C LEU A 169 -5.58 -3.41 -11.81
N ASP A 170 -6.26 -4.50 -12.13
CA ASP A 170 -6.99 -4.64 -13.40
C ASP A 170 -8.11 -3.61 -13.59
N ASP A 171 -8.67 -3.10 -12.49
CA ASP A 171 -9.76 -2.13 -12.48
C ASP A 171 -9.49 -0.88 -11.62
N GLY A 172 -8.25 -0.68 -11.13
CA GLY A 172 -7.95 0.43 -10.24
C GLY A 172 -6.50 0.52 -9.75
N LEU A 173 -6.33 1.16 -8.61
CA LEU A 173 -5.06 1.32 -7.91
C LEU A 173 -5.22 0.94 -6.44
N SER A 174 -4.18 0.32 -5.87
CA SER A 174 -4.06 0.05 -4.44
C SER A 174 -2.97 0.91 -3.82
#